data_90486d5694b7b70e4755a6d829feb016
#
_entry.id   90486d5694b7b70e4755a6d829feb016
#
_cell.length_a   1.000
_cell.length_b   1.000
_cell.length_c   1.000
_cell.angle_alpha   90.00
_cell.angle_beta   90.00
_cell.angle_gamma   90.00
#
_symmetry.space_group_name_H-M   'P 1'
#
loop_
_entity.id
_entity.type
_entity.pdbx_description
1 polymer ?
#
loop_
_entity_poly.entity_id
_entity_poly.type
_entity_poly.pdbx_seq_one_letter_code
_entity_poly.pdbx_strand_id
1 'polypeptide(L)'
;AFRFGLTNERGYGNTYRVLKNITGLWLLQGLKVHLPENTSFADMEEMTREGGKLMHVIDPDDPLFYNPEDMKEAFDSYFRKTGQKLPGVFSEYLLCAYESLCFSFRYHIEKLEQFTGRNIEVLHLVGGGSQSDYLCRRIASVCGRKVVAGPVEGATLGNILIQGLAMGRIRNIAEGRGLIRQACPLRTYQPVDAPDMTRYRAFLEMKKT
;
A
#
# COMPACT_ATOMS: atom_id res chain seq x y z
N ALA A 1 -19.67 2.49 -8.42
CA ALA A 1 -18.82 2.12 -7.29
C ALA A 1 -19.00 0.63 -6.92
N PHE A 2 -20.21 0.17 -6.62
CA PHE A 2 -20.49 -1.19 -6.14
C PHE A 2 -19.88 -2.31 -7.02
N ARG A 3 -20.06 -2.27 -8.35
CA ARG A 3 -19.48 -3.25 -9.29
C ARG A 3 -17.95 -3.34 -9.24
N PHE A 4 -17.27 -2.31 -8.77
CA PHE A 4 -15.81 -2.24 -8.64
C PHE A 4 -15.34 -2.50 -7.21
N GLY A 5 -16.24 -2.87 -6.28
CA GLY A 5 -15.92 -3.06 -4.89
C GLY A 5 -15.43 -1.78 -4.20
N LEU A 6 -15.89 -0.62 -4.68
CA LEU A 6 -15.54 0.70 -4.18
C LEU A 6 -16.66 1.24 -3.29
N THR A 7 -16.29 2.01 -2.28
CA THR A 7 -17.20 2.74 -1.41
C THR A 7 -17.08 4.25 -1.63
N ASN A 8 -18.15 4.98 -1.25
CA ASN A 8 -18.18 6.43 -1.30
C ASN A 8 -18.35 6.98 0.10
N GLU A 9 -17.52 7.94 0.45
CA GLU A 9 -17.64 8.68 1.70
C GLU A 9 -17.79 10.18 1.41
N ARG A 10 -18.56 10.87 2.26
CA ARG A 10 -18.72 12.32 2.12
C ARG A 10 -17.42 13.01 2.53
N GLY A 11 -16.91 13.87 1.65
CA GLY A 11 -15.74 14.70 1.87
C GLY A 11 -16.09 16.13 2.26
N TYR A 12 -15.07 16.95 2.48
CA TYR A 12 -15.20 18.39 2.69
C TYR A 12 -15.77 19.07 1.45
N GLY A 13 -16.55 20.15 1.65
CA GLY A 13 -17.07 20.99 0.57
C GLY A 13 -18.05 20.28 -0.38
N ASN A 14 -18.89 19.38 0.14
CA ASN A 14 -19.86 18.57 -0.63
C ASN A 14 -19.23 17.67 -1.70
N THR A 15 -17.96 17.31 -1.54
CA THR A 15 -17.30 16.32 -2.39
C THR A 15 -17.58 14.90 -1.91
N TYR A 16 -17.37 13.93 -2.79
CA TYR A 16 -17.36 12.52 -2.43
C TYR A 16 -15.96 11.96 -2.61
N ARG A 17 -15.52 11.19 -1.64
CA ARG A 17 -14.30 10.40 -1.69
C ARG A 17 -14.65 8.99 -2.12
N VAL A 18 -14.17 8.57 -3.28
CA VAL A 18 -14.25 7.18 -3.73
C VAL A 18 -13.04 6.45 -3.17
N LEU A 19 -13.27 5.33 -2.51
CA LEU A 19 -12.19 4.59 -1.85
C LEU A 19 -12.39 3.08 -1.91
N LYS A 20 -11.31 2.37 -1.68
CA LYS A 20 -11.25 0.93 -1.42
C LYS A 20 -10.39 0.68 -0.21
N ASN A 21 -10.90 -0.07 0.75
CA ASN A 21 -10.11 -0.62 1.83
C ASN A 21 -9.31 -1.81 1.29
N ILE A 22 -8.02 -1.80 1.52
CA ILE A 22 -7.07 -2.85 1.11
C ILE A 22 -6.32 -3.28 2.36
N THR A 23 -6.08 -4.57 2.52
CA THR A 23 -5.16 -5.06 3.55
C THR A 23 -3.80 -4.44 3.33
N GLY A 24 -3.27 -3.79 4.36
CA GLY A 24 -2.05 -2.99 4.28
C GLY A 24 -0.86 -3.65 4.99
N LEU A 25 -0.07 -2.83 5.70
CA LEU A 25 1.14 -3.25 6.42
C LEU A 25 0.88 -4.23 7.58
N TRP A 26 -0.38 -4.55 7.86
CA TRP A 26 -0.80 -5.59 8.81
C TRP A 26 -0.11 -6.93 8.55
N LEU A 27 0.05 -7.33 7.28
CA LEU A 27 0.77 -8.54 6.89
C LEU A 27 2.20 -8.54 7.42
N LEU A 28 2.90 -7.42 7.23
CA LEU A 28 4.28 -7.26 7.68
C LEU A 28 4.38 -7.17 9.20
N GLN A 29 3.43 -6.52 9.86
CA GLN A 29 3.36 -6.48 11.32
C GLN A 29 3.17 -7.89 11.89
N GLY A 30 2.29 -8.69 11.30
CA GLY A 30 2.07 -10.07 11.69
C GLY A 30 3.28 -10.97 11.44
N LEU A 31 4.00 -10.79 10.34
CA LEU A 31 5.25 -11.52 10.08
C LEU A 31 6.37 -11.11 11.05
N LYS A 32 6.40 -9.84 11.47
CA LYS A 32 7.44 -9.31 12.35
C LYS A 32 7.54 -10.06 13.68
N VAL A 33 6.44 -10.62 14.20
CA VAL A 33 6.45 -11.35 15.48
C VAL A 33 7.31 -12.63 15.45
N HIS A 34 7.64 -13.11 14.26
CA HIS A 34 8.54 -14.26 14.06
C HIS A 34 10.03 -13.88 13.95
N LEU A 35 10.34 -12.60 14.06
CA LEU A 35 11.70 -12.06 14.03
C LEU A 35 12.13 -11.66 15.46
N PRO A 36 13.42 -11.46 15.70
CA PRO A 36 13.90 -10.93 16.97
C PRO A 36 13.16 -9.65 17.37
N GLU A 37 12.86 -9.47 18.65
CA GLU A 37 12.02 -8.38 19.17
C GLU A 37 12.52 -6.98 18.75
N ASN A 38 13.83 -6.82 18.67
CA ASN A 38 14.47 -5.56 18.26
C ASN A 38 14.55 -5.35 16.74
N THR A 39 14.03 -6.27 15.92
CA THR A 39 14.01 -6.10 14.46
C THR A 39 13.14 -4.90 14.08
N SER A 40 13.72 -3.91 13.41
CA SER A 40 12.98 -2.76 12.88
C SER A 40 12.35 -3.08 11.52
N PHE A 41 11.43 -2.22 11.05
CA PHE A 41 10.91 -2.32 9.68
C PHE A 41 12.02 -2.09 8.63
N ALA A 42 13.03 -1.28 8.95
CA ALA A 42 14.17 -1.07 8.07
C ALA A 42 15.00 -2.36 7.90
N ASP A 43 15.19 -3.12 8.99
CA ASP A 43 15.87 -4.43 8.93
C ASP A 43 15.06 -5.43 8.08
N MET A 44 13.73 -5.43 8.21
CA MET A 44 12.85 -6.25 7.36
C MET A 44 12.96 -5.87 5.88
N GLU A 45 13.08 -4.57 5.56
CA GLU A 45 13.31 -4.12 4.19
C GLU A 45 14.65 -4.61 3.63
N GLU A 46 15.70 -4.60 4.45
CA GLU A 46 17.01 -5.13 4.05
C GLU A 46 16.95 -6.64 3.81
N MET A 47 16.36 -7.39 4.75
CA MET A 47 16.09 -8.83 4.55
C MET A 47 15.29 -9.10 3.28
N THR A 48 14.33 -8.23 2.95
CA THR A 48 13.51 -8.35 1.73
C THR A 48 14.36 -8.19 0.47
N ARG A 49 15.33 -7.28 0.46
CA ARG A 49 16.27 -7.10 -0.67
C ARG A 49 17.14 -8.34 -0.89
N GLU A 50 17.46 -9.05 0.18
CA GLU A 50 18.21 -10.30 0.14
C GLU A 50 17.36 -11.50 -0.27
N GLY A 51 16.03 -11.39 -0.28
CA GLY A 51 15.07 -12.44 -0.59
C GLY A 51 15.14 -13.00 -2.04
N GLY A 52 15.98 -12.41 -2.87
CA GLY A 52 16.27 -12.91 -4.21
C GLY A 52 15.10 -12.71 -5.18
N LYS A 53 14.74 -13.77 -5.91
CA LYS A 53 13.68 -13.72 -6.92
C LYS A 53 12.31 -13.93 -6.28
N LEU A 54 11.34 -13.10 -6.66
CA LEU A 54 9.94 -13.30 -6.25
C LEU A 54 9.39 -14.62 -6.78
N MET A 55 9.18 -15.58 -5.90
CA MET A 55 8.65 -16.91 -6.23
C MET A 55 7.18 -17.08 -5.83
N HIS A 56 6.73 -16.36 -4.82
CA HIS A 56 5.44 -16.50 -4.17
C HIS A 56 4.60 -15.24 -4.31
N VAL A 57 3.28 -15.42 -4.46
CA VAL A 57 2.32 -14.30 -4.55
C VAL A 57 1.07 -14.70 -3.76
N ILE A 58 0.51 -13.73 -3.03
CA ILE A 58 -0.76 -13.90 -2.32
C ILE A 58 -1.78 -12.85 -2.77
N ASP A 59 -3.06 -13.11 -2.52
CA ASP A 59 -4.07 -12.08 -2.46
C ASP A 59 -4.13 -11.52 -1.04
N PRO A 60 -3.67 -10.28 -0.78
CA PRO A 60 -3.73 -9.69 0.55
C PRO A 60 -5.15 -9.56 1.13
N ASP A 61 -6.17 -9.58 0.28
CA ASP A 61 -7.56 -9.45 0.69
C ASP A 61 -8.24 -10.84 0.92
N ASP A 62 -7.48 -11.95 0.86
CA ASP A 62 -8.02 -13.27 1.23
C ASP A 62 -8.38 -13.29 2.72
N PRO A 63 -9.54 -13.89 3.10
CA PRO A 63 -9.97 -13.98 4.50
C PRO A 63 -8.94 -14.57 5.47
N LEU A 64 -8.03 -15.43 5.01
CA LEU A 64 -6.94 -15.98 5.81
C LEU A 64 -6.07 -14.89 6.48
N PHE A 65 -6.00 -13.68 5.88
CA PHE A 65 -5.14 -12.60 6.35
C PHE A 65 -5.87 -11.54 7.20
N TYR A 66 -7.19 -11.66 7.43
CA TYR A 66 -7.93 -10.59 8.12
C TYR A 66 -7.61 -10.49 9.61
N ASN A 67 -7.54 -11.61 10.30
CA ASN A 67 -7.19 -11.67 11.72
C ASN A 67 -6.68 -13.05 12.11
N PRO A 68 -5.59 -13.57 11.52
CA PRO A 68 -5.04 -14.86 11.89
C PRO A 68 -4.40 -14.79 13.28
N GLU A 69 -4.43 -15.90 14.01
CA GLU A 69 -3.65 -16.06 15.25
C GLU A 69 -2.14 -16.02 14.97
N ASP A 70 -1.74 -16.60 13.83
CA ASP A 70 -0.37 -16.61 13.33
C ASP A 70 -0.34 -16.24 11.86
N MET A 71 0.32 -15.11 11.55
CA MET A 71 0.38 -14.61 10.17
C MET A 71 1.23 -15.51 9.27
N LYS A 72 2.32 -16.07 9.76
CA LYS A 72 3.17 -16.97 8.97
C LYS A 72 2.41 -18.24 8.59
N GLU A 73 1.67 -18.84 9.53
CA GLU A 73 0.83 -20.00 9.24
C GLU A 73 -0.32 -19.66 8.28
N ALA A 74 -0.86 -18.44 8.33
CA ALA A 74 -1.81 -17.96 7.32
C ALA A 74 -1.20 -17.94 5.92
N PHE A 75 0.06 -17.47 5.78
CA PHE A 75 0.80 -17.54 4.52
C PHE A 75 1.01 -18.99 4.06
N ASP A 76 1.47 -19.87 4.96
CA ASP A 76 1.70 -21.28 4.65
C ASP A 76 0.41 -21.98 4.20
N SER A 77 -0.70 -21.71 4.87
CA SER A 77 -2.03 -22.20 4.51
C SER A 77 -2.49 -21.69 3.15
N TYR A 78 -2.23 -20.41 2.86
CA TYR A 78 -2.53 -19.84 1.56
C TYR A 78 -1.71 -20.49 0.44
N PHE A 79 -0.41 -20.71 0.65
CA PHE A 79 0.45 -21.37 -0.34
C PHE A 79 -0.02 -22.81 -0.61
N ARG A 80 -0.37 -23.57 0.45
CA ARG A 80 -0.94 -24.92 0.29
C ARG A 80 -2.25 -24.88 -0.50
N LYS A 81 -3.17 -23.97 -0.15
CA LYS A 81 -4.46 -23.76 -0.84
C LYS A 81 -4.28 -23.45 -2.33
N THR A 82 -3.27 -22.69 -2.69
CA THR A 82 -3.01 -22.24 -4.07
C THR A 82 -1.99 -23.11 -4.82
N GLY A 83 -1.53 -24.21 -4.23
CA GLY A 83 -0.55 -25.12 -4.85
C GLY A 83 0.85 -24.55 -5.01
N GLN A 84 1.17 -23.49 -4.27
CA GLN A 84 2.52 -22.91 -4.23
C GLN A 84 3.40 -23.70 -3.25
N LYS A 85 4.70 -23.81 -3.56
CA LYS A 85 5.67 -24.37 -2.60
C LYS A 85 5.80 -23.43 -1.40
N LEU A 86 6.13 -23.96 -0.24
CA LEU A 86 6.44 -23.14 0.92
C LEU A 86 7.79 -22.43 0.72
N PRO A 87 7.93 -21.19 1.20
CA PRO A 87 9.20 -20.47 1.22
C PRO A 87 10.29 -21.25 2.00
N GLY A 88 11.49 -21.24 1.49
CA GLY A 88 12.64 -21.89 2.13
C GLY A 88 13.29 -21.04 3.22
N VAL A 89 13.16 -19.72 3.11
CA VAL A 89 13.75 -18.75 4.05
C VAL A 89 12.75 -17.65 4.36
N PHE A 90 12.91 -17.00 5.51
CA PHE A 90 11.94 -16.02 6.00
C PHE A 90 11.84 -14.76 5.10
N SER A 91 12.94 -14.36 4.48
CA SER A 91 12.98 -13.23 3.55
C SER A 91 12.06 -13.39 2.34
N GLU A 92 11.75 -14.64 1.93
CA GLU A 92 10.79 -14.90 0.85
C GLU A 92 9.35 -14.56 1.26
N TYR A 93 8.97 -14.74 2.53
CA TYR A 93 7.68 -14.28 3.06
C TYR A 93 7.57 -12.76 3.02
N LEU A 94 8.62 -12.06 3.45
CA LEU A 94 8.67 -10.61 3.42
C LEU A 94 8.58 -10.08 1.99
N LEU A 95 9.36 -10.64 1.07
CA LEU A 95 9.32 -10.29 -0.36
C LEU A 95 7.93 -10.54 -0.95
N CYS A 96 7.33 -11.70 -0.67
CA CYS A 96 5.97 -12.02 -1.09
C CYS A 96 4.96 -11.01 -0.57
N ALA A 97 5.03 -10.64 0.72
CA ALA A 97 4.13 -9.68 1.33
C ALA A 97 4.24 -8.29 0.67
N TYR A 98 5.46 -7.74 0.56
CA TYR A 98 5.68 -6.43 -0.07
C TYR A 98 5.22 -6.39 -1.52
N GLU A 99 5.61 -7.37 -2.33
CA GLU A 99 5.27 -7.37 -3.76
C GLU A 99 3.78 -7.60 -3.99
N SER A 100 3.15 -8.50 -3.22
CA SER A 100 1.70 -8.73 -3.31
C SER A 100 0.88 -7.51 -2.91
N LEU A 101 1.33 -6.75 -1.90
CA LEU A 101 0.73 -5.45 -1.56
C LEU A 101 0.86 -4.46 -2.73
N CYS A 102 2.02 -4.37 -3.36
CA CYS A 102 2.22 -3.50 -4.53
C CYS A 102 1.34 -3.91 -5.71
N PHE A 103 1.16 -5.22 -5.95
CA PHE A 103 0.24 -5.73 -6.96
C PHE A 103 -1.22 -5.40 -6.62
N SER A 104 -1.61 -5.50 -5.36
CA SER A 104 -2.95 -5.11 -4.90
C SER A 104 -3.19 -3.61 -5.13
N PHE A 105 -2.23 -2.75 -4.80
CA PHE A 105 -2.34 -1.32 -5.08
C PHE A 105 -2.52 -1.06 -6.58
N ARG A 106 -1.68 -1.65 -7.43
CA ARG A 106 -1.81 -1.54 -8.88
C ARG A 106 -3.18 -1.96 -9.38
N TYR A 107 -3.66 -3.13 -8.96
CA TYR A 107 -4.97 -3.66 -9.33
C TYR A 107 -6.10 -2.69 -8.99
N HIS A 108 -6.10 -2.14 -7.76
CA HIS A 108 -7.14 -1.21 -7.34
C HIS A 108 -7.04 0.16 -8.00
N ILE A 109 -5.84 0.63 -8.33
CA ILE A 109 -5.63 1.86 -9.13
C ILE A 109 -6.20 1.66 -10.53
N GLU A 110 -5.91 0.54 -11.21
CA GLU A 110 -6.47 0.22 -12.51
C GLU A 110 -8.02 0.14 -12.47
N LYS A 111 -8.60 -0.41 -11.39
CA LYS A 111 -10.06 -0.40 -11.16
C LYS A 111 -10.62 1.01 -10.95
N LEU A 112 -9.93 1.87 -10.22
CA LEU A 112 -10.32 3.27 -10.04
C LEU A 112 -10.28 4.05 -11.36
N GLU A 113 -9.25 3.85 -12.17
CA GLU A 113 -9.13 4.45 -13.51
C GLU A 113 -10.27 3.99 -14.42
N GLN A 114 -10.59 2.69 -14.44
CA GLN A 114 -11.74 2.15 -15.17
C GLN A 114 -13.07 2.74 -14.70
N PHE A 115 -13.24 2.91 -13.39
CA PHE A 115 -14.47 3.47 -12.82
C PHE A 115 -14.63 4.96 -13.12
N THR A 116 -13.54 5.73 -13.00
CA THR A 116 -13.57 7.20 -13.14
C THR A 116 -13.40 7.68 -14.57
N GLY A 117 -12.89 6.85 -15.47
CA GLY A 117 -12.46 7.24 -16.82
C GLY A 117 -11.25 8.19 -16.81
N ARG A 118 -10.53 8.30 -15.70
CA ARG A 118 -9.40 9.23 -15.53
C ARG A 118 -8.12 8.47 -15.30
N ASN A 119 -7.04 8.92 -15.91
CA ASN A 119 -5.69 8.40 -15.61
C ASN A 119 -5.17 9.02 -14.30
N ILE A 120 -4.58 8.18 -13.45
CA ILE A 120 -3.96 8.59 -12.18
C ILE A 120 -2.44 8.66 -12.39
N GLU A 121 -1.89 9.86 -12.45
CA GLU A 121 -0.46 10.08 -12.74
C GLU A 121 0.40 10.06 -11.47
N VAL A 122 -0.16 10.48 -10.34
CA VAL A 122 0.56 10.66 -9.07
C VAL A 122 -0.17 9.96 -7.93
N LEU A 123 0.57 9.16 -7.17
CA LEU A 123 0.10 8.52 -5.96
C LEU A 123 0.65 9.27 -4.74
N HIS A 124 -0.23 9.76 -3.89
CA HIS A 124 0.17 10.35 -2.60
C HIS A 124 0.10 9.28 -1.52
N LEU A 125 1.25 8.91 -0.97
CA LEU A 125 1.37 7.94 0.11
C LEU A 125 1.53 8.68 1.44
N VAL A 126 0.54 8.58 2.33
CA VAL A 126 0.52 9.23 3.64
C VAL A 126 0.42 8.18 4.76
N GLY A 127 0.71 8.58 5.99
CA GLY A 127 0.71 7.65 7.12
C GLY A 127 2.01 6.86 7.25
N GLY A 128 2.03 5.83 8.11
CA GLY A 128 3.23 5.05 8.43
C GLY A 128 3.93 4.44 7.22
N GLY A 129 3.17 3.97 6.22
CA GLY A 129 3.73 3.41 4.98
C GLY A 129 4.58 4.38 4.16
N SER A 130 4.35 5.71 4.32
CA SER A 130 5.16 6.71 3.65
C SER A 130 6.61 6.79 4.17
N GLN A 131 6.90 6.18 5.30
CA GLN A 131 8.25 6.13 5.88
C GLN A 131 9.13 5.04 5.24
N SER A 132 8.52 4.00 4.69
CA SER A 132 9.21 2.89 4.03
C SER A 132 9.74 3.32 2.65
N ASP A 133 11.05 3.48 2.54
CA ASP A 133 11.71 3.82 1.26
C ASP A 133 11.55 2.68 0.25
N TYR A 134 11.71 1.44 0.71
CA TYR A 134 11.52 0.25 -0.11
C TYR A 134 10.10 0.19 -0.69
N LEU A 135 9.07 0.27 0.17
CA LEU A 135 7.67 0.21 -0.27
C LEU A 135 7.32 1.34 -1.24
N CYS A 136 7.75 2.58 -0.96
CA CYS A 136 7.50 3.72 -1.84
C CYS A 136 8.09 3.53 -3.24
N ARG A 137 9.34 3.02 -3.32
CA ARG A 137 10.01 2.69 -4.61
C ARG A 137 9.28 1.57 -5.34
N ARG A 138 8.91 0.50 -4.62
CA ARG A 138 8.21 -0.64 -5.23
C ARG A 138 6.83 -0.25 -5.72
N ILE A 139 6.05 0.53 -4.95
CA ILE A 139 4.76 1.06 -5.41
C ILE A 139 4.94 1.90 -6.68
N ALA A 140 5.92 2.81 -6.72
CA ALA A 140 6.17 3.62 -7.90
C ALA A 140 6.44 2.75 -9.14
N SER A 141 7.35 1.77 -9.01
CA SER A 141 7.75 0.88 -10.11
C SER A 141 6.61 -0.06 -10.52
N VAL A 142 5.97 -0.74 -9.57
CA VAL A 142 4.90 -1.71 -9.86
C VAL A 142 3.67 -1.04 -10.44
N CYS A 143 3.27 0.13 -9.90
CA CYS A 143 2.12 0.87 -10.43
C CYS A 143 2.45 1.67 -11.70
N GLY A 144 3.73 1.86 -12.03
CA GLY A 144 4.18 2.70 -13.14
C GLY A 144 3.76 4.17 -12.96
N ARG A 145 3.74 4.66 -11.71
CA ARG A 145 3.25 5.99 -11.35
C ARG A 145 4.24 6.67 -10.40
N LYS A 146 4.33 8.00 -10.52
CA LYS A 146 5.05 8.82 -9.55
C LYS A 146 4.42 8.68 -8.17
N VAL A 147 5.24 8.41 -7.15
CA VAL A 147 4.81 8.40 -5.74
C VAL A 147 5.36 9.65 -5.04
N VAL A 148 4.50 10.32 -4.29
CA VAL A 148 4.87 11.40 -3.36
C VAL A 148 4.53 10.91 -1.95
N ALA A 149 5.56 10.65 -1.16
CA ALA A 149 5.44 10.09 0.19
C ALA A 149 5.52 11.19 1.26
N GLY A 150 4.60 11.16 2.19
CA GLY A 150 4.40 12.11 3.27
C GLY A 150 3.20 13.03 3.05
N PRO A 151 2.77 13.74 4.09
CA PRO A 151 3.27 13.67 5.47
C PRO A 151 2.85 12.36 6.17
N VAL A 152 3.60 11.97 7.20
CA VAL A 152 3.27 10.77 8.03
C VAL A 152 1.93 10.97 8.72
N GLU A 153 1.71 12.12 9.34
CA GLU A 153 0.51 12.47 10.10
C GLU A 153 -0.55 13.15 9.21
N GLY A 154 -0.82 12.59 8.02
CA GLY A 154 -1.72 13.20 7.03
C GLY A 154 -3.14 13.44 7.53
N ALA A 155 -3.71 12.52 8.33
CA ALA A 155 -5.06 12.66 8.88
C ALA A 155 -5.14 13.79 9.93
N THR A 156 -4.18 13.85 10.84
CA THR A 156 -4.07 14.90 11.88
C THR A 156 -3.91 16.28 11.25
N LEU A 157 -3.02 16.40 10.27
CA LEU A 157 -2.80 17.66 9.54
C LEU A 157 -4.04 18.09 8.75
N GLY A 158 -4.77 17.12 8.18
CA GLY A 158 -6.04 17.38 7.51
C GLY A 158 -7.09 17.96 8.48
N ASN A 159 -7.21 17.39 9.67
CA ASN A 159 -8.11 17.91 10.70
C ASN A 159 -7.75 19.33 11.15
N ILE A 160 -6.45 19.60 11.39
CA ILE A 160 -5.96 20.94 11.75
C ILE A 160 -6.28 21.94 10.63
N LEU A 161 -6.07 21.55 9.37
CA LEU A 161 -6.36 22.38 8.21
C LEU A 161 -7.85 22.78 8.14
N ILE A 162 -8.75 21.81 8.33
CA ILE A 162 -10.21 22.08 8.32
C ILE A 162 -10.63 22.98 9.49
N GLN A 163 -10.07 22.79 10.68
CA GLN A 163 -10.29 23.69 11.81
C GLN A 163 -9.77 25.11 11.53
N GLY A 164 -8.57 25.23 10.95
CA GLY A 164 -8.00 26.50 10.55
C GLY A 164 -8.84 27.25 9.52
N LEU A 165 -9.47 26.52 8.59
CA LEU A 165 -10.46 27.07 7.64
C LEU A 165 -11.70 27.60 8.36
N ALA A 166 -12.27 26.78 9.26
CA ALA A 166 -13.47 27.15 10.03
C ALA A 166 -13.24 28.38 10.93
N MET A 167 -12.02 28.56 11.44
CA MET A 167 -11.62 29.72 12.27
C MET A 167 -11.18 30.95 11.43
N GLY A 168 -11.21 30.87 10.11
CA GLY A 168 -10.73 31.94 9.22
C GLY A 168 -9.23 32.18 9.26
N ARG A 169 -8.43 31.24 9.81
CA ARG A 169 -6.97 31.33 9.87
C ARG A 169 -6.30 30.88 8.57
N ILE A 170 -6.99 30.09 7.80
CA ILE A 170 -6.59 29.60 6.48
C ILE A 170 -7.73 29.98 5.52
N ARG A 171 -7.41 30.58 4.38
CA ARG A 171 -8.41 31.11 3.44
C ARG A 171 -9.08 30.03 2.61
N ASN A 172 -8.31 29.00 2.23
CA ASN A 172 -8.80 27.90 1.39
C ASN A 172 -7.88 26.66 1.49
N ILE A 173 -8.35 25.53 0.93
CA ILE A 173 -7.60 24.26 0.92
C ILE A 173 -6.24 24.38 0.23
N ALA A 174 -6.14 25.18 -0.84
CA ALA A 174 -4.88 25.33 -1.59
C ALA A 174 -3.78 25.97 -0.71
N GLU A 175 -4.14 27.02 0.04
CA GLU A 175 -3.24 27.65 1.02
C GLU A 175 -2.82 26.65 2.10
N GLY A 176 -3.78 25.91 2.69
CA GLY A 176 -3.48 24.90 3.71
C GLY A 176 -2.56 23.79 3.19
N ARG A 177 -2.77 23.31 1.98
CA ARG A 177 -1.84 22.35 1.34
C ARG A 177 -0.46 22.95 1.10
N GLY A 178 -0.38 24.24 0.78
CA GLY A 178 0.89 24.98 0.67
C GLY A 178 1.66 24.98 1.98
N LEU A 179 0.99 25.30 3.10
CA LEU A 179 1.57 25.27 4.44
C LEU A 179 2.09 23.87 4.82
N ILE A 180 1.28 22.82 4.59
CA ILE A 180 1.72 21.44 4.85
C ILE A 180 2.96 21.10 4.04
N ARG A 181 2.99 21.47 2.76
CA ARG A 181 4.14 21.19 1.87
C ARG A 181 5.42 21.90 2.33
N GLN A 182 5.30 23.09 2.92
CA GLN A 182 6.44 23.82 3.47
C GLN A 182 6.90 23.25 4.83
N ALA A 183 5.96 22.79 5.65
CA ALA A 183 6.25 22.33 7.01
C ALA A 183 6.70 20.86 7.07
N CYS A 184 6.33 20.04 6.09
CA CYS A 184 6.58 18.59 6.11
C CYS A 184 7.51 18.18 4.97
N PRO A 185 8.55 17.38 5.24
CA PRO A 185 9.38 16.82 4.19
C PRO A 185 8.58 15.83 3.36
N LEU A 186 8.54 16.06 2.05
CA LEU A 186 7.94 15.14 1.09
C LEU A 186 9.05 14.49 0.26
N ARG A 187 8.97 13.17 0.07
CA ARG A 187 9.89 12.43 -0.78
C ARG A 187 9.19 12.01 -2.07
N THR A 188 9.90 12.09 -3.18
CA THR A 188 9.35 11.72 -4.49
C THR A 188 10.09 10.52 -5.05
N TYR A 189 9.33 9.56 -5.57
CA TYR A 189 9.85 8.35 -6.19
C TYR A 189 9.29 8.24 -7.60
N GLN A 190 10.17 7.98 -8.57
CA GLN A 190 9.81 7.70 -9.95
C GLN A 190 9.82 6.18 -10.19
N PRO A 191 9.02 5.68 -11.13
CA PRO A 191 9.17 4.31 -11.60
C PRO A 191 10.57 4.10 -12.18
N VAL A 192 11.29 3.09 -11.69
CA VAL A 192 12.66 2.78 -12.16
C VAL A 192 12.67 1.44 -12.87
N ASP A 193 12.06 0.42 -12.26
CA ASP A 193 12.07 -0.94 -12.75
C ASP A 193 10.71 -1.32 -13.32
N ALA A 194 10.72 -2.14 -14.38
CA ALA A 194 9.49 -2.78 -14.84
C ALA A 194 9.02 -3.81 -13.81
N PRO A 195 7.72 -3.89 -13.51
CA PRO A 195 7.18 -4.91 -12.62
C PRO A 195 7.34 -6.31 -13.22
N ASP A 196 7.45 -7.33 -12.38
CA ASP A 196 7.37 -8.72 -12.84
C ASP A 196 5.93 -9.02 -13.32
N MET A 197 5.71 -8.81 -14.62
CA MET A 197 4.39 -9.00 -15.23
C MET A 197 3.92 -10.45 -15.19
N THR A 198 4.80 -11.43 -15.08
CA THR A 198 4.43 -12.84 -14.93
C THR A 198 3.82 -13.05 -13.56
N ARG A 199 4.42 -12.51 -12.52
CA ARG A 199 3.90 -12.57 -11.15
C ARG A 199 2.64 -11.73 -10.98
N TYR A 200 2.56 -10.57 -11.61
CA TYR A 200 1.33 -9.78 -11.61
C TYR A 200 0.16 -10.52 -12.29
N ARG A 201 0.40 -11.24 -13.39
CA ARG A 201 -0.64 -12.09 -14.00
C ARG A 201 -1.10 -13.20 -13.06
N ALA A 202 -0.17 -13.87 -12.38
CA ALA A 202 -0.52 -14.88 -11.37
C ALA A 202 -1.39 -14.27 -10.25
N PHE A 203 -1.06 -13.07 -9.78
CA PHE A 203 -1.87 -12.31 -8.83
C PHE A 203 -3.29 -12.04 -9.37
N LEU A 204 -3.41 -11.62 -10.63
CA LEU A 204 -4.73 -11.36 -11.24
C LEU A 204 -5.61 -12.61 -11.35
N GLU A 205 -5.02 -13.78 -11.58
CA GLU A 205 -5.79 -15.04 -11.58
C GLU A 205 -6.36 -15.36 -10.19
N MET A 206 -5.61 -15.07 -9.11
CA MET A 206 -6.09 -15.24 -7.73
C MET A 206 -7.29 -14.34 -7.40
N LYS A 207 -7.34 -13.12 -8.00
CA LYS A 207 -8.47 -12.18 -7.83
C LYS A 207 -9.76 -12.59 -8.55
N LYS A 208 -9.74 -13.63 -9.38
CA LYS A 208 -10.91 -14.15 -10.09
C LYS A 208 -11.64 -15.25 -9.33
N THR A 209 -10.97 -15.84 -8.33
CA THR A 209 -11.47 -16.96 -7.51
C THR A 209 -12.17 -16.44 -6.28
#